data_20622a9daf014b3f947cf47027edb1d9
#
_entry.id   20622a9daf014b3f947cf47027edb1d9
#
_cell.length_a   1.000
_cell.length_b   1.000
_cell.length_c   1.000
_cell.angle_alpha   90.00
_cell.angle_beta   90.00
_cell.angle_gamma   90.00
#
_symmetry.space_group_name_H-M   'P 1'
#
loop_
_entity.id
_entity.type
_entity.pdbx_description
1 polymer ?
#
loop_
_entity_poly.entity_id
_entity_poly.type
_entity_poly.pdbx_seq_one_letter_code
_entity_poly.pdbx_strand_id
1 'polypeptide(L)'
;IGYYFPGERSACYSADLLLRQYKRVRGIKGKRFFYRDIKQVYTIVLFEKSPTEFQKFSNNYIHRFMQKSDTGVNINLLQEYLFIPLDIFKKNQQNENRSVKIENRLEAWLAFFCMDDPETIIEIIEKYPDFKEMYEQAYDVCRNIEEVMQMFSKELLELDRNTVKLMIDDMQKEIDCQREQLSQKDEEMLEMRKEIQRLQQLLDKK
;
A
#
# COMPACT_ATOMS: atom_id res chain seq x y z
N ILE A 1 1.04 3.20 4.91
CA ILE A 1 -0.39 3.27 5.32
C ILE A 1 -1.25 2.22 4.59
N GLY A 2 -0.86 1.69 3.44
CA GLY A 2 -1.60 0.68 2.68
C GLY A 2 -1.46 -0.77 3.14
N TYR A 3 -0.93 -1.03 4.31
CA TYR A 3 -0.57 -2.37 4.74
C TYR A 3 -1.77 -3.23 5.19
N TYR A 4 -2.84 -2.61 5.71
CA TYR A 4 -4.02 -3.30 6.24
C TYR A 4 -5.21 -3.20 5.29
N PHE A 5 -5.82 -4.36 5.01
CA PHE A 5 -7.05 -4.49 4.22
C PHE A 5 -7.01 -3.74 2.88
N PRO A 6 -5.97 -3.95 2.03
CA PRO A 6 -5.82 -3.15 0.81
C PRO A 6 -6.97 -3.35 -0.17
N GLY A 7 -7.55 -4.55 -0.25
CA GLY A 7 -8.68 -4.87 -1.10
C GLY A 7 -9.95 -4.13 -0.68
N GLU A 8 -10.34 -4.26 0.58
CA GLU A 8 -11.54 -3.66 1.15
C GLU A 8 -11.47 -2.14 1.13
N ARG A 9 -10.33 -1.56 1.50
CA ARG A 9 -10.13 -0.10 1.43
C ARG A 9 -10.24 0.43 0.01
N SER A 10 -9.60 -0.24 -0.94
CA SER A 10 -9.65 0.14 -2.35
C SER A 10 -11.06 0.05 -2.91
N ALA A 11 -11.84 -0.96 -2.49
CA ALA A 11 -13.24 -1.09 -2.88
C ALA A 11 -14.09 0.08 -2.35
N CYS A 12 -13.89 0.49 -1.09
CA CYS A 12 -14.57 1.65 -0.50
C CYS A 12 -14.22 2.95 -1.23
N TYR A 13 -12.94 3.20 -1.51
CA TYR A 13 -12.51 4.38 -2.26
C TYR A 13 -13.05 4.40 -3.69
N SER A 14 -13.04 3.26 -4.36
CA SER A 14 -13.61 3.12 -5.70
C SER A 14 -15.11 3.38 -5.73
N ALA A 15 -15.84 2.88 -4.72
CA ALA A 15 -17.28 3.12 -4.57
C ALA A 15 -17.58 4.60 -4.31
N ASP A 16 -16.82 5.29 -3.47
CA ASP A 16 -16.95 6.74 -3.23
C ASP A 16 -16.72 7.53 -4.52
N LEU A 17 -15.67 7.24 -5.26
CA LEU A 17 -15.40 7.89 -6.55
C LEU A 17 -16.53 7.69 -7.56
N LEU A 18 -17.08 6.47 -7.62
CA LEU A 18 -18.23 6.16 -8.48
C LEU A 18 -19.47 6.94 -8.08
N LEU A 19 -19.78 7.02 -6.77
CA LEU A 19 -20.92 7.79 -6.25
C LEU A 19 -20.75 9.29 -6.44
N ARG A 20 -19.56 9.84 -6.28
CA ARG A 20 -19.26 11.26 -6.57
C ARG A 20 -19.45 11.56 -8.05
N GLN A 21 -18.97 10.68 -8.93
CA GLN A 21 -19.19 10.81 -10.36
C GLN A 21 -20.69 10.79 -10.70
N TYR A 22 -21.45 9.83 -10.14
CA TYR A 22 -22.90 9.73 -10.29
C TYR A 22 -23.60 11.04 -9.87
N LYS A 23 -23.32 11.54 -8.65
CA LYS A 23 -23.93 12.79 -8.14
C LYS A 23 -23.64 13.97 -9.08
N ARG A 24 -22.38 14.11 -9.52
CA ARG A 24 -21.95 15.18 -10.43
C ARG A 24 -22.64 15.11 -11.79
N VAL A 25 -22.60 13.96 -12.45
CA VAL A 25 -23.15 13.77 -13.79
C VAL A 25 -24.69 13.93 -13.79
N ARG A 26 -25.34 13.37 -12.75
CA ARG A 26 -26.79 13.54 -12.57
C ARG A 26 -27.18 15.01 -12.32
N GLY A 27 -26.40 15.75 -11.54
CA GLY A 27 -26.61 17.17 -11.30
C GLY A 27 -26.53 18.01 -12.60
N ILE A 28 -25.55 17.67 -13.46
CA ILE A 28 -25.39 18.39 -14.76
C ILE A 28 -26.47 18.01 -15.74
N LYS A 29 -26.81 16.73 -15.88
CA LYS A 29 -27.73 16.22 -16.91
C LYS A 29 -29.21 16.28 -16.52
N GLY A 30 -29.51 16.30 -15.22
CA GLY A 30 -30.87 16.33 -14.69
C GLY A 30 -31.73 15.19 -15.24
N LYS A 31 -32.87 15.52 -15.86
CA LYS A 31 -33.80 14.54 -16.44
C LYS A 31 -33.23 13.74 -17.64
N ARG A 32 -32.12 14.18 -18.25
CA ARG A 32 -31.46 13.51 -19.38
C ARG A 32 -30.35 12.55 -18.93
N PHE A 33 -30.25 12.28 -17.64
CA PHE A 33 -29.25 11.34 -17.08
C PHE A 33 -29.62 9.90 -17.42
N PHE A 34 -28.61 9.15 -17.85
CA PHE A 34 -28.64 7.69 -17.98
C PHE A 34 -27.42 7.08 -17.25
N TYR A 35 -27.53 5.86 -16.71
CA TYR A 35 -26.42 5.18 -16.06
C TYR A 35 -25.20 4.96 -16.97
N ARG A 36 -25.42 4.81 -18.29
CA ARG A 36 -24.33 4.75 -19.28
C ARG A 36 -23.49 6.04 -19.42
N ASP A 37 -23.95 7.14 -18.83
CA ASP A 37 -23.18 8.39 -18.80
C ASP A 37 -22.05 8.35 -17.77
N ILE A 38 -22.09 7.39 -16.85
CA ILE A 38 -21.06 7.17 -15.85
C ILE A 38 -19.87 6.49 -16.52
N LYS A 39 -18.69 7.04 -16.30
CA LYS A 39 -17.43 6.51 -16.83
C LYS A 39 -16.83 5.49 -15.87
N GLN A 40 -15.99 4.63 -16.41
CA GLN A 40 -15.21 3.67 -15.62
C GLN A 40 -14.33 4.38 -14.60
N VAL A 41 -14.24 3.80 -13.43
CA VAL A 41 -13.35 4.23 -12.33
C VAL A 41 -12.15 3.30 -12.29
N TYR A 42 -10.98 3.88 -12.40
CA TYR A 42 -9.70 3.19 -12.19
C TYR A 42 -9.17 3.58 -10.82
N THR A 43 -9.00 2.60 -9.95
CA THR A 43 -8.41 2.80 -8.63
C THR A 43 -6.98 2.29 -8.66
N ILE A 44 -6.02 3.21 -8.59
CA ILE A 44 -4.59 2.91 -8.59
C ILE A 44 -4.10 2.97 -7.15
N VAL A 45 -3.55 1.88 -6.65
CA VAL A 45 -3.05 1.75 -5.28
C VAL A 45 -1.54 1.51 -5.34
N LEU A 46 -0.80 2.43 -4.74
CA LEU A 46 0.65 2.35 -4.62
C LEU A 46 1.00 1.86 -3.21
N PHE A 47 1.85 0.86 -3.11
CA PHE A 47 2.34 0.33 -1.83
C PHE A 47 3.80 0.72 -1.64
N GLU A 48 4.12 1.41 -0.58
CA GLU A 48 5.50 1.60 -0.12
C GLU A 48 6.07 0.26 0.41
N LYS A 49 5.22 -0.48 1.15
CA LYS A 49 5.49 -1.86 1.60
C LYS A 49 4.32 -2.73 1.19
N SER A 50 4.58 -3.69 0.34
CA SER A 50 3.52 -4.56 -0.17
C SER A 50 3.17 -5.68 0.81
N PRO A 51 1.87 -6.06 0.87
CA PRO A 51 1.42 -7.27 1.56
C PRO A 51 2.09 -8.54 1.05
N THR A 52 2.10 -9.58 1.89
CA THR A 52 2.77 -10.87 1.61
C THR A 52 2.25 -11.56 0.36
N GLU A 53 1.00 -11.32 -0.03
CA GLU A 53 0.39 -11.86 -1.23
C GLU A 53 1.13 -11.39 -2.49
N PHE A 54 1.56 -10.14 -2.53
CA PHE A 54 2.29 -9.55 -3.66
C PHE A 54 3.77 -9.97 -3.66
N GLN A 55 4.37 -10.23 -2.49
CA GLN A 55 5.76 -10.67 -2.37
C GLN A 55 6.02 -12.01 -3.08
N LYS A 56 4.98 -12.84 -3.29
CA LYS A 56 5.06 -14.08 -4.06
C LYS A 56 5.32 -13.85 -5.55
N PHE A 57 5.11 -12.62 -6.03
CA PHE A 57 5.24 -12.22 -7.44
C PHE A 57 6.37 -11.19 -7.60
N SER A 58 7.56 -11.51 -7.10
CA SER A 58 8.71 -10.59 -7.02
C SER A 58 9.15 -9.97 -8.36
N ASN A 59 8.79 -10.59 -9.49
CA ASN A 59 9.10 -10.07 -10.83
C ASN A 59 7.99 -9.19 -11.42
N ASN A 60 6.84 -9.10 -10.75
CA ASN A 60 5.70 -8.35 -11.23
C ASN A 60 5.38 -7.22 -10.26
N TYR A 61 5.45 -5.99 -10.74
CA TYR A 61 5.12 -4.80 -9.96
C TYR A 61 3.85 -4.08 -10.43
N ILE A 62 3.04 -4.72 -11.30
CA ILE A 62 1.73 -4.22 -11.73
C ILE A 62 0.73 -5.38 -11.68
N HIS A 63 -0.29 -5.26 -10.84
CA HIS A 63 -1.34 -6.25 -10.70
C HIS A 63 -2.69 -5.60 -11.02
N ARG A 64 -3.36 -6.10 -12.05
CA ARG A 64 -4.66 -5.62 -12.49
C ARG A 64 -5.76 -6.56 -12.00
N PHE A 65 -6.76 -5.98 -11.32
CA PHE A 65 -7.94 -6.69 -10.85
C PHE A 65 -9.18 -6.16 -11.57
N MET A 66 -9.93 -7.10 -12.16
CA MET A 66 -11.18 -6.83 -12.87
C MET A 66 -12.21 -7.86 -12.42
N GLN A 67 -13.49 -7.46 -12.40
CA GLN A 67 -14.58 -8.41 -12.16
C GLN A 67 -14.74 -9.33 -13.37
N LYS A 68 -14.91 -10.63 -13.09
CA LYS A 68 -15.20 -11.66 -14.09
C LYS A 68 -16.39 -12.48 -13.65
N SER A 69 -17.28 -12.83 -14.61
CA SER A 69 -18.35 -13.77 -14.38
C SER A 69 -17.79 -15.21 -14.37
N ASP A 70 -18.35 -16.08 -13.56
CA ASP A 70 -18.11 -17.51 -13.53
C ASP A 70 -18.63 -18.21 -14.80
N THR A 71 -19.66 -17.64 -15.43
CA THR A 71 -20.29 -18.14 -16.67
C THR A 71 -19.68 -17.56 -17.94
N GLY A 72 -18.72 -16.65 -17.84
CA GLY A 72 -18.09 -15.99 -18.99
C GLY A 72 -18.89 -14.81 -19.56
N VAL A 73 -20.00 -14.42 -18.93
CA VAL A 73 -20.72 -13.20 -19.29
C VAL A 73 -19.83 -11.99 -19.10
N ASN A 74 -19.71 -11.14 -20.12
CA ASN A 74 -18.90 -9.93 -20.07
C ASN A 74 -19.81 -8.70 -19.95
N ILE A 75 -19.83 -8.10 -18.77
CA ILE A 75 -20.49 -6.81 -18.48
C ILE A 75 -19.51 -5.86 -17.80
N ASN A 76 -19.60 -4.59 -18.11
CA ASN A 76 -18.75 -3.59 -17.47
C ASN A 76 -19.39 -3.13 -16.15
N LEU A 77 -18.77 -3.48 -15.02
CA LEU A 77 -19.18 -3.04 -13.68
C LEU A 77 -18.52 -1.73 -13.24
N LEU A 78 -17.92 -1.00 -14.18
CA LEU A 78 -17.38 0.36 -14.03
C LEU A 78 -16.21 0.51 -13.04
N GLN A 79 -15.66 -0.56 -12.51
CA GLN A 79 -14.56 -0.51 -11.53
C GLN A 79 -13.43 -1.43 -11.95
N GLU A 80 -12.22 -0.90 -11.94
CA GLU A 80 -10.98 -1.61 -12.21
C GLU A 80 -9.92 -1.15 -11.22
N TYR A 81 -9.07 -2.08 -10.77
CA TYR A 81 -8.06 -1.79 -9.76
C TYR A 81 -6.68 -2.15 -10.30
N LEU A 82 -5.71 -1.26 -10.05
CA LEU A 82 -4.30 -1.52 -10.30
C LEU A 82 -3.56 -1.41 -8.97
N PHE A 83 -2.94 -2.49 -8.56
CA PHE A 83 -2.09 -2.52 -7.38
C PHE A 83 -0.63 -2.54 -7.81
N ILE A 84 0.14 -1.59 -7.31
CA ILE A 84 1.54 -1.37 -7.72
C ILE A 84 2.43 -1.37 -6.47
N PRO A 85 3.07 -2.51 -6.16
CA PRO A 85 4.06 -2.62 -5.09
C PRO A 85 5.37 -1.92 -5.48
N LEU A 86 5.58 -0.70 -4.98
CA LEU A 86 6.75 0.12 -5.25
C LEU A 86 8.04 -0.48 -4.66
N ASP A 87 7.93 -1.20 -3.54
CA ASP A 87 9.06 -1.92 -2.94
C ASP A 87 9.56 -3.06 -3.84
N ILE A 88 8.66 -3.73 -4.58
CA ILE A 88 9.03 -4.75 -5.57
C ILE A 88 9.64 -4.07 -6.80
N PHE A 89 9.04 -2.97 -7.28
CA PHE A 89 9.60 -2.19 -8.38
C PHE A 89 11.02 -1.71 -8.05
N LYS A 90 11.22 -1.10 -6.88
CA LYS A 90 12.53 -0.61 -6.42
C LYS A 90 13.58 -1.73 -6.39
N LYS A 91 13.22 -2.92 -5.88
CA LYS A 91 14.11 -4.09 -5.86
C LYS A 91 14.49 -4.55 -7.26
N ASN A 92 13.54 -4.58 -8.20
CA ASN A 92 13.78 -5.01 -9.56
C ASN A 92 14.72 -4.05 -10.31
N GLN A 93 14.61 -2.74 -10.06
CA GLN A 93 15.49 -1.74 -10.65
C GLN A 93 16.92 -1.78 -10.06
N GLN A 94 17.08 -2.17 -8.80
CA GLN A 94 18.40 -2.21 -8.13
C GLN A 94 19.23 -3.47 -8.44
N ASN A 95 18.64 -4.53 -9.00
CA ASN A 95 19.33 -5.82 -9.22
C ASN A 95 20.35 -5.85 -10.36
N GLU A 96 20.38 -4.84 -11.23
CA GLU A 96 21.31 -4.78 -12.37
C GLU A 96 22.28 -3.59 -12.31
N ASN A 97 23.28 -3.63 -11.40
CA ASN A 97 24.41 -2.69 -11.38
C ASN A 97 24.23 -1.27 -10.81
N ARG A 98 23.41 -1.07 -9.79
CA ARG A 98 23.29 0.20 -9.02
C ARG A 98 22.85 1.46 -9.79
N SER A 99 22.74 1.43 -11.10
CA SER A 99 22.12 2.52 -11.86
C SER A 99 20.69 2.13 -12.23
N VAL A 100 19.73 2.88 -11.72
CA VAL A 100 18.32 2.75 -12.11
C VAL A 100 18.21 3.13 -13.57
N LYS A 101 17.79 2.20 -14.42
CA LYS A 101 17.59 2.48 -15.84
C LYS A 101 16.11 2.73 -16.11
N ILE A 102 15.75 3.99 -16.28
CA ILE A 102 14.38 4.38 -16.65
C ILE A 102 14.16 4.12 -18.14
N GLU A 103 13.48 3.04 -18.49
CA GLU A 103 13.27 2.67 -19.90
C GLU A 103 12.09 3.39 -20.54
N ASN A 104 11.03 3.61 -19.78
CA ASN A 104 9.79 4.20 -20.28
C ASN A 104 9.17 5.18 -19.28
N ARG A 105 8.14 5.91 -19.74
CA ARG A 105 7.48 6.94 -18.94
C ARG A 105 6.76 6.39 -17.72
N LEU A 106 6.27 5.14 -17.76
CA LEU A 106 5.64 4.51 -16.59
C LEU A 106 6.66 4.28 -15.48
N GLU A 107 7.84 3.79 -15.83
CA GLU A 107 8.94 3.63 -14.87
C GLU A 107 9.41 4.97 -14.30
N ALA A 108 9.43 6.03 -15.11
CA ALA A 108 9.71 7.37 -14.62
C ALA A 108 8.70 7.81 -13.55
N TRP A 109 7.40 7.53 -13.76
CA TRP A 109 6.37 7.78 -12.74
C TRP A 109 6.55 6.95 -11.48
N LEU A 110 6.86 5.65 -11.62
CA LEU A 110 7.07 4.78 -10.46
C LEU A 110 8.31 5.19 -9.68
N ALA A 111 9.39 5.54 -10.36
CA ALA A 111 10.59 6.05 -9.73
C ALA A 111 10.35 7.41 -9.04
N PHE A 112 9.59 8.32 -9.66
CA PHE A 112 9.16 9.57 -9.03
C PHE A 112 8.45 9.36 -7.69
N PHE A 113 7.65 8.27 -7.55
CA PHE A 113 6.92 7.97 -6.31
C PHE A 113 7.74 7.24 -5.25
N CYS A 114 8.85 6.60 -5.58
CA CYS A 114 9.55 5.74 -4.62
C CYS A 114 11.07 5.93 -4.53
N MET A 115 11.65 6.74 -5.41
CA MET A 115 13.09 6.98 -5.43
C MET A 115 13.38 8.45 -5.12
N ASP A 116 14.34 8.66 -4.23
CA ASP A 116 14.73 9.97 -3.71
C ASP A 116 16.22 10.27 -3.94
N ASP A 117 16.93 9.37 -4.63
CA ASP A 117 18.33 9.55 -4.92
C ASP A 117 18.51 10.58 -6.06
N PRO A 118 19.50 11.49 -5.94
CA PRO A 118 19.71 12.57 -6.90
C PRO A 118 20.01 12.09 -8.31
N GLU A 119 20.69 10.95 -8.48
CA GLU A 119 21.07 10.41 -9.78
C GLU A 119 19.83 10.00 -10.58
N THR A 120 18.89 9.28 -9.95
CA THR A 120 17.61 8.91 -10.56
C THR A 120 16.76 10.14 -10.90
N ILE A 121 16.72 11.14 -10.02
CA ILE A 121 15.97 12.39 -10.26
C ILE A 121 16.52 13.12 -11.49
N ILE A 122 17.85 13.22 -11.63
CA ILE A 122 18.51 13.85 -12.78
C ILE A 122 18.18 13.06 -14.06
N GLU A 123 18.32 11.73 -14.04
CA GLU A 123 17.99 10.89 -15.19
C GLU A 123 16.55 11.05 -15.65
N ILE A 124 15.60 11.09 -14.70
CA ILE A 124 14.19 11.31 -15.02
C ILE A 124 13.98 12.67 -15.68
N ILE A 125 14.56 13.74 -15.14
CA ILE A 125 14.40 15.11 -15.66
C ILE A 125 15.06 15.27 -17.02
N GLU A 126 16.23 14.67 -17.23
CA GLU A 126 16.92 14.70 -18.53
C GLU A 126 16.11 14.00 -19.62
N LYS A 127 15.52 12.85 -19.31
CA LYS A 127 14.74 12.07 -20.26
C LYS A 127 13.30 12.59 -20.44
N TYR A 128 12.72 13.13 -19.38
CA TYR A 128 11.35 13.65 -19.33
C TYR A 128 11.32 15.01 -18.61
N PRO A 129 11.61 16.13 -19.31
CA PRO A 129 11.77 17.46 -18.70
C PRO A 129 10.54 17.98 -17.95
N ASP A 130 9.35 17.50 -18.27
CA ASP A 130 8.10 17.84 -17.59
C ASP A 130 8.05 17.37 -16.13
N PHE A 131 8.84 16.38 -15.74
CA PHE A 131 8.95 15.94 -14.36
C PHE A 131 9.58 16.99 -13.43
N LYS A 132 10.36 17.94 -13.96
CA LYS A 132 10.92 19.03 -13.16
C LYS A 132 9.81 19.83 -12.47
N GLU A 133 8.81 20.27 -13.24
CA GLU A 133 7.67 20.98 -12.69
C GLU A 133 6.89 20.12 -11.67
N MET A 134 6.78 18.82 -11.92
CA MET A 134 6.11 17.90 -10.99
C MET A 134 6.85 17.75 -9.65
N TYR A 135 8.19 17.70 -9.66
CA TYR A 135 8.98 17.70 -8.43
C TYR A 135 8.79 19.01 -7.65
N GLU A 136 8.75 20.15 -8.34
CA GLU A 136 8.49 21.47 -7.72
C GLU A 136 7.08 21.51 -7.10
N GLN A 137 6.05 21.06 -7.83
CA GLN A 137 4.67 20.99 -7.33
C GLN A 137 4.52 20.00 -6.17
N ALA A 138 5.16 18.83 -6.22
CA ALA A 138 5.13 17.86 -5.13
C ALA A 138 5.74 18.44 -3.85
N TYR A 139 6.81 19.20 -3.96
CA TYR A 139 7.42 19.90 -2.84
C TYR A 139 6.44 20.91 -2.21
N ASP A 140 5.73 21.70 -3.01
CA ASP A 140 4.77 22.68 -2.53
C ASP A 140 3.55 22.00 -1.87
N VAL A 141 3.04 20.90 -2.43
CA VAL A 141 1.94 20.11 -1.86
C VAL A 141 2.34 19.49 -0.52
N CYS A 142 3.56 18.97 -0.39
CA CYS A 142 4.05 18.43 0.89
C CYS A 142 4.10 19.46 2.02
N ARG A 143 4.12 20.74 1.70
CA ARG A 143 4.04 21.84 2.70
C ARG A 143 2.60 22.11 3.14
N ASN A 144 1.57 21.73 2.38
CA ASN A 144 0.15 22.03 2.59
C ASN A 144 -0.70 20.75 2.74
N ILE A 145 -0.33 19.86 3.65
CA ILE A 145 -1.01 18.57 3.88
C ILE A 145 -2.51 18.75 4.18
N GLU A 146 -2.90 19.86 4.83
CA GLU A 146 -4.31 20.14 5.16
C GLU A 146 -5.19 20.30 3.89
N GLU A 147 -4.68 20.89 2.82
CA GLU A 147 -5.43 21.03 1.57
C GLU A 147 -5.66 19.69 0.88
N VAL A 148 -4.68 18.79 0.94
CA VAL A 148 -4.81 17.43 0.40
C VAL A 148 -5.89 16.64 1.13
N MET A 149 -5.96 16.76 2.45
CA MET A 149 -6.97 16.07 3.27
C MET A 149 -8.40 16.56 3.01
N GLN A 150 -8.59 17.79 2.56
CA GLN A 150 -9.91 18.32 2.20
C GLN A 150 -10.49 17.70 0.91
N MET A 151 -9.69 17.01 0.11
CA MET A 151 -10.15 16.31 -1.10
C MET A 151 -10.94 15.04 -0.79
N PHE A 152 -10.82 14.50 0.42
CA PHE A 152 -11.52 13.29 0.83
C PHE A 152 -12.91 13.60 1.39
N SER A 153 -13.84 12.67 1.22
CA SER A 153 -15.14 12.76 1.90
C SER A 153 -14.97 12.56 3.41
N LYS A 154 -15.92 13.09 4.19
CA LYS A 154 -15.90 12.89 5.66
C LYS A 154 -15.97 11.40 6.01
N GLU A 155 -16.75 10.65 5.26
CA GLU A 155 -16.92 9.20 5.43
C GLU A 155 -15.59 8.44 5.19
N LEU A 156 -14.81 8.84 4.18
CA LEU A 156 -13.49 8.24 3.95
C LEU A 156 -12.48 8.63 5.02
N LEU A 157 -12.52 9.86 5.53
CA LEU A 157 -11.67 10.26 6.65
C LEU A 157 -12.00 9.48 7.92
N GLU A 158 -13.28 9.20 8.19
CA GLU A 158 -13.69 8.34 9.30
C GLU A 158 -13.26 6.90 9.11
N LEU A 159 -13.38 6.36 7.89
CA LEU A 159 -12.93 5.01 7.56
C LEU A 159 -11.42 4.85 7.75
N ASP A 160 -10.63 5.83 7.32
CA ASP A 160 -9.19 5.85 7.52
C ASP A 160 -8.82 5.92 9.00
N ARG A 161 -9.50 6.78 9.76
CA ARG A 161 -9.29 6.92 11.21
C ARG A 161 -9.63 5.62 11.95
N ASN A 162 -10.72 4.96 11.59
CA ASN A 162 -11.11 3.67 12.15
C ASN A 162 -10.13 2.56 11.77
N THR A 163 -9.60 2.58 10.54
CA THR A 163 -8.59 1.61 10.11
C THR A 163 -7.30 1.77 10.91
N VAL A 164 -6.84 3.00 11.13
CA VAL A 164 -5.66 3.28 11.97
C VAL A 164 -5.87 2.79 13.40
N LYS A 165 -7.06 3.01 13.96
CA LYS A 165 -7.40 2.53 15.30
C LYS A 165 -7.36 1.00 15.39
N LEU A 166 -7.97 0.30 14.43
CA LEU A 166 -7.89 -1.17 14.33
C LEU A 166 -6.45 -1.67 14.24
N MET A 167 -5.61 -0.99 13.43
CA MET A 167 -4.19 -1.34 13.33
C MET A 167 -3.46 -1.21 14.67
N ILE A 168 -3.75 -0.16 15.44
CA ILE A 168 -3.17 0.04 16.76
C ILE A 168 -3.61 -1.08 17.71
N ASP A 169 -4.91 -1.39 17.73
CA ASP A 169 -5.47 -2.44 18.58
C ASP A 169 -4.89 -3.83 18.24
N ASP A 170 -4.68 -4.13 16.96
CA ASP A 170 -4.10 -5.40 16.52
C ASP A 170 -2.60 -5.48 16.81
N MET A 171 -1.85 -4.38 16.63
CA MET A 171 -0.44 -4.33 17.05
C MET A 171 -0.30 -4.47 18.56
N GLN A 172 -1.22 -3.92 19.35
CA GLN A 172 -1.21 -4.08 20.80
C GLN A 172 -1.43 -5.54 21.20
N LYS A 173 -2.38 -6.24 20.58
CA LYS A 173 -2.62 -7.68 20.81
C LYS A 173 -1.38 -8.51 20.48
N GLU A 174 -0.71 -8.19 19.37
CA GLU A 174 0.53 -8.86 18.98
C GLU A 174 1.65 -8.66 20.01
N ILE A 175 1.80 -7.42 20.49
CA ILE A 175 2.77 -7.09 21.56
C ILE A 175 2.44 -7.87 22.84
N ASP A 176 1.19 -7.94 23.23
CA ASP A 176 0.76 -8.63 24.43
C ASP A 176 1.00 -10.13 24.30
N CYS A 177 0.70 -10.73 23.15
CA CYS A 177 1.02 -12.13 22.84
C CYS A 177 2.53 -12.42 22.89
N GLN A 178 3.33 -11.54 22.31
CA GLN A 178 4.80 -11.68 22.35
C GLN A 178 5.35 -11.55 23.78
N ARG A 179 4.78 -10.68 24.61
CA ARG A 179 5.14 -10.56 26.03
C ARG A 179 4.83 -11.82 26.80
N GLU A 180 3.67 -12.43 26.59
CA GLU A 180 3.31 -13.71 27.20
C GLU A 180 4.28 -14.81 26.80
N GLN A 181 4.62 -14.91 25.51
CA GLN A 181 5.60 -15.89 25.02
C GLN A 181 7.00 -15.68 25.61
N LEU A 182 7.42 -14.42 25.76
CA LEU A 182 8.69 -14.10 26.41
C LEU A 182 8.68 -14.51 27.88
N SER A 183 7.60 -14.21 28.62
CA SER A 183 7.44 -14.60 30.02
C SER A 183 7.52 -16.12 30.20
N GLN A 184 6.85 -16.89 29.33
CA GLN A 184 6.90 -18.35 29.35
C GLN A 184 8.34 -18.87 29.10
N LYS A 185 9.04 -18.30 28.11
CA LYS A 185 10.44 -18.66 27.82
C LYS A 185 11.39 -18.32 28.95
N ASP A 186 11.15 -17.20 29.63
CA ASP A 186 11.96 -16.81 30.80
C ASP A 186 11.74 -17.78 31.97
N GLU A 187 10.53 -18.25 32.21
CA GLU A 187 10.22 -19.27 33.20
C GLU A 187 10.89 -20.61 32.85
N GLU A 188 10.78 -21.08 31.61
CA GLU A 188 11.48 -22.29 31.13
C GLU A 188 12.99 -22.17 31.26
N MET A 189 13.56 -21.02 30.92
CA MET A 189 14.98 -20.76 31.10
C MET A 189 15.42 -20.81 32.57
N LEU A 190 14.57 -20.29 33.46
CA LEU A 190 14.86 -20.33 34.90
C LEU A 190 14.83 -21.77 35.43
N GLU A 191 13.90 -22.60 35.01
CA GLU A 191 13.83 -24.02 35.36
C GLU A 191 15.02 -24.78 34.81
N MET A 192 15.39 -24.57 33.55
CA MET A 192 16.59 -25.18 32.98
C MET A 192 17.88 -24.80 33.74
N ARG A 193 18.01 -23.54 34.15
CA ARG A 193 19.17 -23.11 34.95
C ARG A 193 19.21 -23.79 36.31
N LYS A 194 18.07 -23.97 36.96
CA LYS A 194 18.03 -24.72 38.25
C LYS A 194 18.42 -26.18 38.08
N GLU A 195 17.97 -26.81 37.01
CA GLU A 195 18.33 -28.20 36.72
C GLU A 195 19.82 -28.36 36.37
N ILE A 196 20.38 -27.44 35.59
CA ILE A 196 21.81 -27.40 35.30
C ILE A 196 22.64 -27.29 36.62
N GLN A 197 22.25 -26.37 37.50
CA GLN A 197 22.91 -26.23 38.80
C GLN A 197 22.83 -27.52 39.66
N ARG A 198 21.69 -28.19 39.65
CA ARG A 198 21.48 -29.45 40.33
C ARG A 198 22.38 -30.55 39.78
N LEU A 199 22.48 -30.67 38.47
CA LEU A 199 23.35 -31.66 37.80
C LEU A 199 24.83 -31.37 38.05
N GLN A 200 25.24 -30.11 38.06
CA GLN A 200 26.62 -29.71 38.41
C GLN A 200 26.96 -30.09 39.82
N GLN A 201 26.09 -29.84 40.82
CA GLN A 201 26.29 -30.24 42.21
C GLN A 201 26.38 -31.78 42.40
N LEU A 202 25.71 -32.54 41.56
CA LEU A 202 25.81 -34.01 41.56
C LEU A 202 27.11 -34.51 40.94
N LEU A 203 27.67 -33.82 39.98
CA LEU A 203 28.97 -34.12 39.37
C LEU A 203 30.13 -33.79 40.30
N ASP A 204 30.06 -32.68 41.02
CA ASP A 204 31.09 -32.24 41.97
C ASP A 204 31.14 -33.10 43.26
N LYS A 205 30.13 -33.95 43.49
CA LYS A 205 30.08 -34.90 44.62
C LYS A 205 30.62 -36.31 44.31
N LYS A 206 31.07 -36.54 43.09
CA LYS A 206 31.71 -37.79 42.63
C LYS A 206 33.21 -37.62 42.52
#